data_3e3a1a23c6e5d2b5251c89afbcac51d0
#
_entry.id   3e3a1a23c6e5d2b5251c89afbcac51d0
#
_cell.length_a   1.000
_cell.length_b   1.000
_cell.length_c   1.000
_cell.angle_alpha   90.00
_cell.angle_beta   90.00
_cell.angle_gamma   90.00
#
_symmetry.space_group_name_H-M   'P 1'
#
loop_
_entity.id
_entity.type
_entity.pdbx_description
1 polymer ?
#
loop_
_entity_poly.entity_id
_entity_poly.type
_entity_poly.pdbx_seq_one_letter_code
_entity_poly.pdbx_strand_id
1 'polypeptide(L)'
;MTTFTHINSQGEANMVDVSAKAETVREARAEAIVTMSKETLSMIVEGKHHKGDVFATARIAGIQAAKRNWELIPLCHPLLLSKVEVNLEPLLETNQVRIQSLCKLTGKTGVEMEALTAASVAALTIYDMCKAVQKDMVIEHVRLLEKSGGKSGHFIAEEK
;
A
#
# COMPACT_ATOMS: atom_id res chain seq x y z
N MET A 1 13.35 21.89 12.70
CA MET A 1 14.18 20.79 12.18
C MET A 1 13.46 19.46 12.43
N THR A 2 13.28 18.69 11.39
CA THR A 2 12.65 17.38 11.50
C THR A 2 13.68 16.32 11.95
N THR A 3 13.26 15.44 12.84
CA THR A 3 14.10 14.36 13.38
C THR A 3 13.45 13.00 13.07
N PHE A 4 14.24 11.95 13.11
CA PHE A 4 13.72 10.59 12.99
C PHE A 4 12.99 10.22 14.30
N THR A 5 11.70 9.92 14.18
CA THR A 5 10.86 9.66 15.36
C THR A 5 11.05 8.28 15.96
N HIS A 6 11.54 7.32 15.18
CA HIS A 6 11.76 5.94 15.63
C HIS A 6 13.16 5.68 16.19
N ILE A 7 13.94 6.76 16.40
CA ILE A 7 15.28 6.70 17.00
C ILE A 7 15.24 7.51 18.29
N ASN A 8 15.64 6.89 19.40
CA ASN A 8 15.70 7.55 20.69
C ASN A 8 16.96 8.42 20.84
N SER A 9 17.13 9.09 21.99
CA SER A 9 18.28 9.95 22.25
C SER A 9 19.61 9.22 22.29
N GLN A 10 19.60 7.88 22.40
CA GLN A 10 20.77 7.01 22.42
C GLN A 10 21.08 6.40 21.06
N GLY A 11 20.30 6.74 20.02
CA GLY A 11 20.47 6.21 18.67
C GLY A 11 19.85 4.83 18.45
N GLU A 12 19.00 4.38 19.36
CA GLU A 12 18.36 3.07 19.29
C GLU A 12 16.95 3.16 18.71
N ALA A 13 16.56 2.11 17.99
CA ALA A 13 15.21 2.00 17.44
C ALA A 13 14.18 1.84 18.56
N ASN A 14 13.07 2.55 18.45
CA ASN A 14 11.95 2.40 19.38
C ASN A 14 10.61 2.71 18.70
N MET A 15 9.56 2.08 19.22
CA MET A 15 8.20 2.39 18.81
C MET A 15 7.76 3.67 19.56
N VAL A 16 7.27 4.66 18.83
CA VAL A 16 6.89 5.96 19.38
C VAL A 16 5.76 5.83 20.40
N ASP A 17 5.89 6.55 21.56
CA ASP A 17 4.80 6.66 22.51
C ASP A 17 3.76 7.67 22.00
N VAL A 18 2.55 7.17 21.74
CA VAL A 18 1.43 7.97 21.24
C VAL A 18 0.33 8.17 22.30
N SER A 19 0.60 7.81 23.54
CA SER A 19 -0.41 7.86 24.62
C SER A 19 -0.98 9.26 24.85
N ALA A 20 -0.18 10.32 24.62
CA ALA A 20 -0.59 11.71 24.78
C ALA A 20 -1.24 12.33 23.53
N LYS A 21 -1.26 11.63 22.41
CA LYS A 21 -1.86 12.13 21.16
C LYS A 21 -3.38 11.98 21.18
N ALA A 22 -4.06 12.97 20.60
CA ALA A 22 -5.51 12.92 20.46
C ALA A 22 -5.92 11.90 19.38
N GLU A 23 -7.07 11.27 19.58
CA GLU A 23 -7.70 10.47 18.54
C GLU A 23 -8.33 11.38 17.50
N THR A 24 -7.95 11.22 16.26
CA THR A 24 -8.49 11.95 15.11
C THR A 24 -8.81 11.00 13.98
N VAL A 25 -9.70 11.42 13.09
CA VAL A 25 -9.94 10.69 11.83
C VAL A 25 -8.70 10.84 10.96
N ARG A 26 -8.17 9.72 10.51
CA ARG A 26 -6.96 9.66 9.68
C ARG A 26 -7.22 8.83 8.45
N GLU A 27 -6.69 9.31 7.33
CA GLU A 27 -6.87 8.69 6.03
C GLU A 27 -5.56 8.79 5.26
N ALA A 28 -5.23 7.74 4.51
CA ALA A 28 -4.07 7.73 3.64
C ALA A 28 -4.37 6.97 2.36
N ARG A 29 -3.82 7.45 1.25
CA ARG A 29 -3.86 6.82 -0.06
C ARG A 29 -2.45 6.56 -0.55
N ALA A 30 -2.24 5.40 -1.15
CA ALA A 30 -0.96 5.03 -1.74
C ALA A 30 -1.19 4.40 -3.11
N GLU A 31 -0.12 4.27 -3.88
CA GLU A 31 -0.16 3.56 -5.15
C GLU A 31 1.06 2.67 -5.34
N ALA A 32 0.91 1.72 -6.25
CA ALA A 32 1.98 0.96 -6.84
C ALA A 32 1.64 0.71 -8.31
N ILE A 33 2.66 0.61 -9.15
CA ILE A 33 2.52 0.31 -10.58
C ILE A 33 3.25 -1.00 -10.86
N VAL A 34 2.62 -1.90 -11.60
CA VAL A 34 3.27 -3.11 -12.12
C VAL A 34 3.34 -2.99 -13.63
N THR A 35 4.55 -2.96 -14.17
CA THR A 35 4.81 -2.92 -15.61
C THR A 35 5.05 -4.33 -16.13
N MET A 36 4.41 -4.68 -17.22
CA MET A 36 4.45 -6.02 -17.79
C MET A 36 4.37 -5.98 -19.31
N SER A 37 4.44 -7.13 -19.96
CA SER A 37 4.22 -7.21 -21.40
C SER A 37 2.72 -7.07 -21.73
N LYS A 38 2.43 -6.68 -22.96
CA LYS A 38 1.06 -6.62 -23.48
C LYS A 38 0.35 -7.97 -23.36
N GLU A 39 1.07 -9.06 -23.63
CA GLU A 39 0.53 -10.41 -23.57
C GLU A 39 0.11 -10.79 -22.16
N THR A 40 0.94 -10.49 -21.16
CA THR A 40 0.63 -10.76 -19.77
C THR A 40 -0.58 -9.94 -19.31
N LEU A 41 -0.65 -8.68 -19.66
CA LEU A 41 -1.79 -7.82 -19.30
C LEU A 41 -3.08 -8.31 -19.95
N SER A 42 -3.03 -8.71 -21.23
CA SER A 42 -4.19 -9.27 -21.91
C SER A 42 -4.72 -10.53 -21.24
N MET A 43 -3.83 -11.42 -20.80
CA MET A 43 -4.23 -12.63 -20.06
C MET A 43 -4.94 -12.30 -18.75
N ILE A 44 -4.48 -11.30 -18.03
CA ILE A 44 -5.11 -10.84 -16.79
C ILE A 44 -6.51 -10.30 -17.07
N VAL A 45 -6.62 -9.39 -18.04
CA VAL A 45 -7.87 -8.68 -18.36
C VAL A 45 -8.91 -9.64 -18.93
N GLU A 46 -8.49 -10.59 -19.76
CA GLU A 46 -9.38 -11.59 -20.37
C GLU A 46 -9.75 -12.73 -19.39
N GLY A 47 -9.17 -12.76 -18.20
CA GLY A 47 -9.43 -13.81 -17.21
C GLY A 47 -8.90 -15.19 -17.59
N LYS A 48 -7.91 -15.26 -18.49
CA LYS A 48 -7.33 -16.51 -19.00
C LYS A 48 -6.17 -17.04 -18.14
N HIS A 49 -5.92 -16.44 -17.01
CA HIS A 49 -4.81 -16.85 -16.15
C HIS A 49 -5.18 -18.15 -15.41
N HIS A 50 -4.29 -19.16 -15.46
CA HIS A 50 -4.55 -20.47 -14.86
C HIS A 50 -4.67 -20.48 -13.34
N LYS A 51 -4.18 -19.45 -12.65
CA LYS A 51 -4.31 -19.30 -11.19
C LYS A 51 -5.62 -18.60 -10.77
N GLY A 52 -6.51 -18.28 -11.70
CA GLY A 52 -7.79 -17.64 -11.42
C GLY A 52 -7.77 -16.12 -11.57
N ASP A 53 -8.66 -15.43 -10.86
CA ASP A 53 -8.81 -13.98 -10.95
C ASP A 53 -7.66 -13.26 -10.24
N VAL A 54 -6.76 -12.69 -11.03
CA VAL A 54 -5.57 -12.01 -10.53
C VAL A 54 -5.94 -10.76 -9.71
N PHE A 55 -6.87 -9.96 -10.22
CA PHE A 55 -7.25 -8.72 -9.52
C PHE A 55 -8.00 -8.99 -8.21
N ALA A 56 -8.91 -9.94 -8.20
CA ALA A 56 -9.63 -10.30 -6.98
C ALA A 56 -8.67 -10.82 -5.90
N THR A 57 -7.73 -11.67 -6.28
CA THR A 57 -6.74 -12.22 -5.36
C THR A 57 -5.80 -11.14 -4.82
N ALA A 58 -5.30 -10.26 -5.69
CA ALA A 58 -4.44 -9.15 -5.31
C ALA A 58 -5.17 -8.15 -4.38
N ARG A 59 -6.43 -7.88 -4.64
CA ARG A 59 -7.26 -7.01 -3.78
C ARG A 59 -7.35 -7.55 -2.36
N ILE A 60 -7.71 -8.81 -2.21
CA ILE A 60 -7.82 -9.44 -0.89
C ILE A 60 -6.48 -9.47 -0.18
N ALA A 61 -5.40 -9.79 -0.89
CA ALA A 61 -4.05 -9.80 -0.32
C ALA A 61 -3.66 -8.41 0.20
N GLY A 62 -3.95 -7.35 -0.56
CA GLY A 62 -3.69 -5.97 -0.15
C GLY A 62 -4.49 -5.57 1.09
N ILE A 63 -5.76 -5.92 1.14
CA ILE A 63 -6.62 -5.64 2.31
C ILE A 63 -6.07 -6.36 3.55
N GLN A 64 -5.72 -7.63 3.43
CA GLN A 64 -5.14 -8.37 4.54
C GLN A 64 -3.80 -7.80 4.99
N ALA A 65 -2.97 -7.37 4.05
CA ALA A 65 -1.67 -6.79 4.35
C ALA A 65 -1.80 -5.49 5.14
N ALA A 66 -2.74 -4.62 4.79
CA ALA A 66 -3.03 -3.41 5.57
C ALA A 66 -3.36 -3.75 7.02
N LYS A 67 -4.19 -4.77 7.24
CA LYS A 67 -4.61 -5.20 8.58
C LYS A 67 -3.48 -5.84 9.40
N ARG A 68 -2.42 -6.33 8.73
CA ARG A 68 -1.26 -6.99 9.34
C ARG A 68 0.02 -6.18 9.20
N ASN A 69 -0.07 -4.92 8.83
CA ASN A 69 1.11 -4.07 8.64
C ASN A 69 2.05 -4.09 9.85
N TRP A 70 1.50 -4.03 11.05
CA TRP A 70 2.27 -4.03 12.31
C TRP A 70 3.10 -5.31 12.50
N GLU A 71 2.72 -6.43 11.89
CA GLU A 71 3.51 -7.67 11.91
C GLU A 71 4.69 -7.63 10.94
N LEU A 72 4.63 -6.78 9.91
CA LEU A 72 5.63 -6.68 8.86
C LEU A 72 6.60 -5.52 9.08
N ILE A 73 6.13 -4.41 9.61
CA ILE A 73 6.90 -3.19 9.85
C ILE A 73 7.09 -3.06 11.36
N PRO A 74 8.31 -3.32 11.88
CA PRO A 74 8.51 -3.60 13.31
C PRO A 74 8.06 -2.51 14.28
N LEU A 75 8.18 -1.24 13.90
CA LEU A 75 7.90 -0.12 14.80
C LEU A 75 6.54 0.52 14.56
N CYS A 76 5.70 -0.09 13.73
CA CYS A 76 4.31 0.33 13.55
C CYS A 76 3.44 -0.20 14.69
N HIS A 77 2.53 0.67 15.15
CA HIS A 77 1.53 0.27 16.14
C HIS A 77 0.46 -0.64 15.50
N PRO A 78 -0.07 -1.63 16.22
CA PRO A 78 -1.24 -2.36 15.75
C PRO A 78 -2.46 -1.44 15.74
N LEU A 79 -3.16 -1.36 14.60
CA LEU A 79 -4.26 -0.42 14.40
C LEU A 79 -5.54 -1.14 14.01
N LEU A 80 -6.67 -0.66 14.53
CA LEU A 80 -8.01 -1.10 14.13
C LEU A 80 -8.48 -0.20 12.98
N LEU A 81 -8.31 -0.68 11.76
CA LEU A 81 -8.73 0.05 10.57
C LEU A 81 -10.26 0.01 10.43
N SER A 82 -10.87 1.16 10.17
CA SER A 82 -12.31 1.25 9.90
C SER A 82 -12.64 1.01 8.42
N LYS A 83 -11.68 1.25 7.53
CA LYS A 83 -11.85 1.07 6.09
C LYS A 83 -10.53 0.74 5.42
N VAL A 84 -10.56 -0.23 4.51
CA VAL A 84 -9.47 -0.52 3.58
C VAL A 84 -10.08 -0.75 2.20
N GLU A 85 -9.59 -0.01 1.21
CA GLU A 85 -9.92 -0.23 -0.21
C GLU A 85 -8.64 -0.48 -0.99
N VAL A 86 -8.71 -1.41 -1.94
CA VAL A 86 -7.64 -1.65 -2.91
C VAL A 86 -8.29 -1.72 -4.29
N ASN A 87 -7.95 -0.78 -5.15
CA ASN A 87 -8.45 -0.71 -6.50
C ASN A 87 -7.32 -1.01 -7.49
N LEU A 88 -7.60 -1.85 -8.47
CA LEU A 88 -6.66 -2.23 -9.51
C LEU A 88 -7.24 -1.85 -10.86
N GLU A 89 -6.44 -1.16 -11.65
CA GLU A 89 -6.83 -0.64 -12.96
C GLU A 89 -5.81 -1.07 -14.01
N PRO A 90 -6.23 -1.77 -15.08
CA PRO A 90 -5.35 -2.05 -16.19
C PRO A 90 -5.17 -0.78 -17.04
N LEU A 91 -3.92 -0.41 -17.29
CA LEU A 91 -3.53 0.70 -18.15
C LEU A 91 -3.05 0.11 -19.48
N LEU A 92 -3.96 -0.06 -20.42
CA LEU A 92 -3.70 -0.80 -21.67
C LEU A 92 -2.68 -0.09 -22.58
N GLU A 93 -2.63 1.23 -22.55
CA GLU A 93 -1.72 2.00 -23.41
C GLU A 93 -0.25 1.87 -22.98
N THR A 94 -0.02 1.60 -21.70
CA THR A 94 1.34 1.53 -21.13
C THR A 94 1.72 0.13 -20.64
N ASN A 95 0.84 -0.84 -20.81
CA ASN A 95 1.03 -2.23 -20.35
C ASN A 95 1.34 -2.29 -18.85
N GLN A 96 0.52 -1.61 -18.07
CA GLN A 96 0.68 -1.51 -16.63
C GLN A 96 -0.61 -1.84 -15.89
N VAL A 97 -0.48 -2.24 -14.64
CA VAL A 97 -1.57 -2.26 -13.68
C VAL A 97 -1.28 -1.20 -12.63
N ARG A 98 -2.21 -0.29 -12.45
CA ARG A 98 -2.17 0.70 -11.37
C ARG A 98 -2.95 0.18 -10.18
N ILE A 99 -2.31 0.20 -9.02
CA ILE A 99 -2.93 -0.19 -7.76
C ILE A 99 -3.04 1.06 -6.91
N GLN A 100 -4.23 1.34 -6.39
CA GLN A 100 -4.44 2.40 -5.43
C GLN A 100 -5.08 1.83 -4.17
N SER A 101 -4.54 2.19 -3.03
CA SER A 101 -5.04 1.78 -1.72
C SER A 101 -5.54 2.98 -0.94
N LEU A 102 -6.52 2.72 -0.09
CA LEU A 102 -7.06 3.68 0.87
C LEU A 102 -7.19 2.98 2.21
N CYS A 103 -6.65 3.60 3.26
CA CYS A 103 -6.86 3.16 4.64
C CYS A 103 -7.41 4.31 5.47
N LYS A 104 -8.31 4.00 6.40
CA LYS A 104 -8.94 4.97 7.28
C LYS A 104 -9.11 4.38 8.68
N LEU A 105 -8.90 5.22 9.68
CA LEU A 105 -9.26 4.93 11.07
C LEU A 105 -9.50 6.22 11.85
N THR A 106 -10.06 6.06 13.04
CA THR A 106 -10.01 7.07 14.10
C THR A 106 -9.00 6.59 15.13
N GLY A 107 -7.91 7.32 15.33
CA GLY A 107 -6.82 6.88 16.20
C GLY A 107 -5.76 7.92 16.41
N LYS A 108 -4.66 7.48 17.04
CA LYS A 108 -3.56 8.34 17.50
C LYS A 108 -2.39 8.42 16.53
N THR A 109 -2.33 7.53 15.53
CA THR A 109 -1.27 7.51 14.51
C THR A 109 -1.87 7.58 13.12
N GLY A 110 -1.05 8.00 12.15
CA GLY A 110 -1.42 7.93 10.73
C GLY A 110 -1.47 6.50 10.21
N VAL A 111 -2.01 6.34 9.03
CA VAL A 111 -2.19 5.04 8.35
C VAL A 111 -1.43 4.96 7.03
N GLU A 112 -0.39 5.75 6.87
CA GLU A 112 0.45 5.77 5.67
C GLU A 112 1.06 4.40 5.38
N MET A 113 1.59 3.75 6.41
CA MET A 113 2.26 2.47 6.23
C MET A 113 1.27 1.36 5.88
N GLU A 114 0.07 1.39 6.44
CA GLU A 114 -1.00 0.46 6.10
C GLU A 114 -1.39 0.60 4.63
N ALA A 115 -1.53 1.83 4.14
CA ALA A 115 -1.84 2.08 2.73
C ALA A 115 -0.69 1.66 1.79
N LEU A 116 0.56 1.99 2.13
CA LEU A 116 1.74 1.60 1.35
C LEU A 116 1.92 0.08 1.33
N THR A 117 1.73 -0.57 2.46
CA THR A 117 1.84 -2.04 2.56
C THR A 117 0.74 -2.72 1.74
N ALA A 118 -0.48 -2.21 1.78
CA ALA A 118 -1.58 -2.72 0.96
C ALA A 118 -1.26 -2.68 -0.54
N ALA A 119 -0.81 -1.53 -1.04
CA ALA A 119 -0.44 -1.38 -2.44
C ALA A 119 0.73 -2.29 -2.83
N SER A 120 1.74 -2.38 -1.98
CA SER A 120 2.94 -3.20 -2.20
C SER A 120 2.61 -4.69 -2.27
N VAL A 121 1.82 -5.20 -1.35
CA VAL A 121 1.47 -6.63 -1.30
C VAL A 121 0.51 -6.99 -2.42
N ALA A 122 -0.41 -6.11 -2.80
CA ALA A 122 -1.22 -6.31 -3.99
C ALA A 122 -0.35 -6.44 -5.25
N ALA A 123 0.66 -5.58 -5.40
CA ALA A 123 1.61 -5.65 -6.51
C ALA A 123 2.42 -6.95 -6.50
N LEU A 124 2.92 -7.38 -5.34
CA LEU A 124 3.64 -8.65 -5.18
C LEU A 124 2.73 -9.84 -5.54
N THR A 125 1.46 -9.76 -5.21
CA THR A 125 0.49 -10.82 -5.53
C THR A 125 0.26 -10.93 -7.04
N ILE A 126 0.18 -9.80 -7.75
CA ILE A 126 0.13 -9.81 -9.22
C ILE A 126 1.38 -10.49 -9.78
N TYR A 127 2.56 -10.11 -9.28
CA TYR A 127 3.81 -10.73 -9.70
C TYR A 127 3.79 -12.24 -9.45
N ASP A 128 3.44 -12.67 -8.27
CA ASP A 128 3.39 -14.10 -7.91
C ASP A 128 2.45 -14.88 -8.82
N MET A 129 1.28 -14.34 -9.09
CA MET A 129 0.29 -15.02 -9.93
C MET A 129 0.67 -15.06 -11.40
N CYS A 130 1.48 -14.13 -11.88
CA CYS A 130 1.82 -14.01 -13.30
C CYS A 130 3.26 -14.43 -13.63
N LYS A 131 4.10 -14.72 -12.64
CA LYS A 131 5.53 -15.03 -12.84
C LYS A 131 5.80 -16.26 -13.72
N ALA A 132 4.86 -17.18 -13.82
CA ALA A 132 4.98 -18.34 -14.71
C ALA A 132 4.95 -17.93 -16.20
N VAL A 133 4.26 -16.82 -16.51
CA VAL A 133 4.14 -16.27 -17.87
C VAL A 133 5.26 -15.27 -18.16
N GLN A 134 5.61 -14.43 -17.18
CA GLN A 134 6.61 -13.40 -17.34
C GLN A 134 7.34 -13.15 -16.01
N LYS A 135 8.67 -13.26 -16.01
CA LYS A 135 9.48 -13.10 -14.80
C LYS A 135 10.06 -11.70 -14.61
N ASP A 136 10.16 -10.93 -15.66
CA ASP A 136 10.80 -9.61 -15.66
C ASP A 136 9.81 -8.44 -15.49
N MET A 137 8.63 -8.71 -14.94
CA MET A 137 7.72 -7.64 -14.51
C MET A 137 8.40 -6.75 -13.47
N VAL A 138 8.12 -5.45 -13.54
CA VAL A 138 8.70 -4.47 -12.63
C VAL A 138 7.60 -3.84 -11.78
N ILE A 139 7.82 -3.87 -10.46
CA ILE A 139 7.00 -3.12 -9.51
C ILE A 139 7.71 -1.78 -9.28
N GLU A 140 7.00 -0.70 -9.53
CA GLU A 140 7.56 0.64 -9.46
C GLU A 140 6.55 1.65 -8.92
N HIS A 141 7.02 2.87 -8.63
CA HIS A 141 6.19 3.96 -8.14
C HIS A 141 5.35 3.61 -6.91
N VAL A 142 5.95 2.86 -5.98
CA VAL A 142 5.34 2.64 -4.67
C VAL A 142 5.50 3.94 -3.88
N ARG A 143 4.39 4.65 -3.68
CA ARG A 143 4.44 5.96 -3.03
C ARG A 143 3.15 6.33 -2.32
N LEU A 144 3.27 7.21 -1.34
CA LEU A 144 2.14 7.86 -0.71
C LEU A 144 1.57 8.92 -1.66
N LEU A 145 0.26 8.89 -1.88
CA LEU A 145 -0.44 9.87 -2.70
C LEU A 145 -1.04 10.99 -1.86
N GLU A 146 -1.62 10.64 -0.73
CA GLU A 146 -2.37 11.59 0.09
C GLU A 146 -2.45 11.07 1.52
N LYS A 147 -2.39 11.98 2.47
CA LYS A 147 -2.76 11.69 3.86
C LYS A 147 -3.44 12.90 4.47
N SER A 148 -4.38 12.65 5.36
CA SER A 148 -5.08 13.67 6.11
C SER A 148 -5.30 13.24 7.55
N GLY A 149 -5.52 14.23 8.42
CA GLY A 149 -5.69 14.04 9.85
C GLY A 149 -4.41 14.15 10.65
N GLY A 150 -4.54 14.42 11.95
CA GLY A 150 -3.42 14.60 12.87
C GLY A 150 -2.74 15.96 12.75
N LYS A 151 -1.62 16.11 13.48
CA LYS A 151 -0.89 17.39 13.59
C LYS A 151 -0.20 17.81 12.31
N SER A 152 0.21 16.87 11.47
CA SER A 152 0.94 17.14 10.22
C SER A 152 0.06 17.72 9.13
N GLY A 153 -1.26 17.80 9.34
CA GLY A 153 -2.19 18.35 8.37
C GLY A 153 -2.39 17.46 7.14
N HIS A 154 -2.67 18.10 6.01
CA HIS A 154 -3.00 17.42 4.77
C HIS A 154 -1.79 17.42 3.83
N PHE A 155 -1.41 16.24 3.37
CA PHE A 155 -0.35 16.04 2.39
C PHE A 155 -0.95 15.50 1.09
N ILE A 156 -0.59 16.08 -0.03
CA ILE A 156 -0.91 15.58 -1.37
C ILE A 156 0.39 15.52 -2.17
N ALA A 157 0.67 14.34 -2.74
CA ALA A 157 1.84 14.16 -3.59
C ALA A 157 1.68 14.92 -4.91
N GLU A 158 2.77 15.49 -5.40
CA GLU A 158 2.79 16.10 -6.72
C GLU A 158 2.69 15.03 -7.81
N GLU A 159 1.97 15.34 -8.87
CA GLU A 159 2.00 14.52 -10.08
C GLU A 159 3.37 14.65 -10.74
N LYS A 160 3.97 13.52 -11.08
CA LYS A 160 5.26 13.46 -11.80
C LYS A 160 5.05 12.91 -13.20
#